data_438fa3164801e6d58d060ce34d4bf8b9
#
_entry.id   438fa3164801e6d58d060ce34d4bf8b9
#
_cell.length_a   1.000
_cell.length_b   1.000
_cell.length_c   1.000
_cell.angle_alpha   90.00
_cell.angle_beta   90.00
_cell.angle_gamma   90.00
#
_symmetry.space_group_name_H-M   'P 1'
#
loop_
_entity.id
_entity.type
_entity.pdbx_description
1 polymer ?
#
loop_
_entity_poly.entity_id
_entity_poly.type
_entity_poly.pdbx_seq_one_letter_code
_entity_poly.pdbx_strand_id
1 'polypeptide(L)'
;MFAQASCQANASRVAPNARASQKTRVKSQNKPLARSRVVVRADAGEEPGSPAKGMGKNLPAAMDIGQVMDLLPHRYPFLLVDRVVEIEVGKYAIGMKNVTINDNFFPGHFPQRPIMPGVLMVEAMAQVGGLVMLEPGEKGSGGTQKEFFFAGIDGVKFRRPVVPGDTLVMKVVLTKLNKRFGIAKMKGQCFVGDELACEAELTLALGA
;
A
#
# COMPACT_ATOMS: atom_id res chain seq x y z
N MET A 1 -0.23 -61.99 27.94
CA MET A 1 0.63 -62.95 27.24
C MET A 1 1.43 -62.20 26.20
N PHE A 2 2.71 -62.28 26.32
CA PHE A 2 3.73 -61.49 25.63
C PHE A 2 4.05 -61.99 24.26
N ALA A 3 4.43 -61.09 23.33
CA ALA A 3 5.40 -61.44 22.30
C ALA A 3 6.20 -60.18 21.91
N GLN A 4 7.44 -60.13 22.37
CA GLN A 4 8.51 -59.27 21.90
C GLN A 4 9.00 -59.79 20.54
N ALA A 5 9.12 -58.95 19.55
CA ALA A 5 9.85 -59.24 18.34
C ALA A 5 11.08 -58.30 18.26
N SER A 6 12.23 -58.90 18.45
CA SER A 6 13.57 -58.33 18.24
C SER A 6 13.86 -58.17 16.78
N CYS A 7 14.20 -56.96 16.33
CA CYS A 7 14.71 -56.73 14.98
C CYS A 7 16.23 -56.52 15.04
N GLN A 8 16.97 -57.46 14.48
CA GLN A 8 18.42 -57.45 14.37
C GLN A 8 18.89 -56.45 13.31
N ALA A 9 19.87 -55.64 13.67
CA ALA A 9 20.56 -54.72 12.79
C ALA A 9 21.49 -55.48 11.85
N ASN A 10 21.31 -55.24 10.54
CA ASN A 10 22.24 -55.75 9.51
C ASN A 10 23.14 -54.59 9.07
N ALA A 11 24.39 -54.62 9.49
CA ALA A 11 25.41 -53.66 9.15
C ALA A 11 26.11 -54.09 7.88
N SER A 12 25.76 -53.52 6.72
CA SER A 12 26.55 -53.66 5.48
C SER A 12 27.58 -52.53 5.38
N ARG A 13 28.85 -52.92 5.43
CA ARG A 13 30.02 -52.04 5.22
C ARG A 13 30.04 -51.57 3.78
N VAL A 14 29.98 -50.27 3.56
CA VAL A 14 30.31 -49.65 2.26
C VAL A 14 31.68 -48.98 2.37
N ALA A 15 32.59 -49.36 1.50
CA ALA A 15 33.96 -48.84 1.41
C ALA A 15 33.97 -47.36 0.94
N PRO A 16 34.93 -46.53 1.36
CA PRO A 16 35.02 -45.15 0.93
C PRO A 16 35.66 -45.03 -0.45
N ASN A 17 34.91 -44.52 -1.40
CA ASN A 17 35.40 -44.20 -2.73
C ASN A 17 36.07 -42.82 -2.71
N ALA A 18 37.40 -42.78 -2.76
CA ALA A 18 38.19 -41.56 -2.84
C ALA A 18 38.03 -40.93 -4.22
N ARG A 19 37.17 -39.94 -4.35
CA ARG A 19 37.13 -39.04 -5.52
C ARG A 19 37.91 -37.75 -5.21
N ALA A 20 38.99 -37.55 -5.97
CA ALA A 20 39.83 -36.37 -5.95
C ALA A 20 39.00 -35.10 -6.20
N SER A 21 39.07 -34.20 -5.27
CA SER A 21 38.49 -32.85 -5.36
C SER A 21 39.34 -31.99 -6.29
N GLN A 22 38.88 -31.78 -7.51
CA GLN A 22 39.41 -30.71 -8.37
C GLN A 22 38.87 -29.38 -7.87
N LYS A 23 39.72 -28.61 -7.20
CA LYS A 23 39.45 -27.21 -6.83
C LYS A 23 39.45 -26.35 -8.10
N THR A 24 38.27 -26.12 -8.67
CA THR A 24 38.09 -25.07 -9.67
C THR A 24 38.14 -23.72 -8.98
N ARG A 25 39.26 -23.02 -9.18
CA ARG A 25 39.50 -21.67 -8.70
C ARG A 25 38.67 -20.70 -9.54
N VAL A 26 37.44 -20.36 -9.07
CA VAL A 26 36.64 -19.29 -9.65
C VAL A 26 37.33 -17.98 -9.38
N LYS A 27 37.90 -17.36 -10.42
CA LYS A 27 38.42 -15.99 -10.36
C LYS A 27 37.22 -15.05 -10.27
N SER A 28 37.01 -14.50 -9.09
CA SER A 28 36.10 -13.37 -8.86
C SER A 28 36.63 -12.17 -9.66
N GLN A 29 35.98 -11.87 -10.76
CA GLN A 29 36.16 -10.60 -11.47
C GLN A 29 35.25 -9.55 -10.84
N ASN A 30 35.66 -9.00 -9.70
CA ASN A 30 35.07 -7.78 -9.18
C ASN A 30 35.55 -6.61 -10.06
N LYS A 31 34.83 -6.31 -11.14
CA LYS A 31 34.88 -5.02 -11.77
C LYS A 31 34.21 -4.02 -10.83
N PRO A 32 34.90 -2.96 -10.39
CA PRO A 32 34.26 -1.89 -9.64
C PRO A 32 33.20 -1.25 -10.56
N LEU A 33 31.95 -1.24 -10.12
CA LEU A 33 30.88 -0.47 -10.74
C LEU A 33 31.34 1.01 -10.77
N ALA A 34 31.50 1.55 -11.98
CA ALA A 34 31.76 2.95 -12.18
C ALA A 34 30.66 3.74 -11.49
N ARG A 35 31.03 4.52 -10.44
CA ARG A 35 30.14 5.48 -9.82
C ARG A 35 29.76 6.49 -10.89
N SER A 36 28.56 6.39 -11.42
CA SER A 36 27.97 7.44 -12.23
C SER A 36 27.85 8.68 -11.34
N ARG A 37 28.72 9.62 -11.57
CA ARG A 37 28.67 10.93 -10.93
C ARG A 37 27.48 11.63 -11.57
N VAL A 38 26.35 11.71 -10.86
CA VAL A 38 25.26 12.59 -11.23
C VAL A 38 25.78 14.00 -11.10
N VAL A 39 26.21 14.58 -12.23
CA VAL A 39 26.58 16.00 -12.31
C VAL A 39 25.27 16.74 -12.46
N VAL A 40 24.73 17.26 -11.38
CA VAL A 40 23.69 18.30 -11.44
C VAL A 40 24.41 19.54 -11.98
N ARG A 41 24.19 19.86 -13.27
CA ARG A 41 24.61 21.15 -13.83
C ARG A 41 23.73 22.21 -13.19
N ALA A 42 24.32 22.99 -12.30
CA ALA A 42 23.74 24.26 -11.90
C ALA A 42 23.85 25.21 -13.10
N ASP A 43 22.75 25.64 -13.65
CA ASP A 43 22.72 26.75 -14.59
C ASP A 43 23.18 28.01 -13.84
N ALA A 44 24.24 28.66 -14.36
CA ALA A 44 24.83 29.84 -13.74
C ALA A 44 23.89 31.04 -13.94
N GLY A 45 23.16 31.44 -12.93
CA GLY A 45 22.38 32.68 -13.00
C GLY A 45 21.34 32.93 -11.92
N GLU A 46 20.88 31.93 -11.18
CA GLU A 46 20.00 32.14 -10.02
C GLU A 46 20.63 31.51 -8.77
N GLU A 47 20.66 32.28 -7.67
CA GLU A 47 20.90 31.74 -6.34
C GLU A 47 20.03 30.48 -6.19
N PRO A 48 20.59 29.32 -5.84
CA PRO A 48 19.80 28.09 -5.72
C PRO A 48 18.80 28.31 -4.59
N GLY A 49 17.59 28.68 -4.95
CA GLY A 49 16.49 28.66 -4.00
C GLY A 49 16.45 27.30 -3.35
N SER A 50 16.13 27.25 -2.04
CA SER A 50 16.02 25.99 -1.31
C SER A 50 15.39 24.91 -2.21
N PRO A 51 16.01 23.72 -2.37
CA PRO A 51 15.45 22.64 -3.18
C PRO A 51 14.05 22.19 -2.68
N ALA A 52 13.65 22.62 -1.49
CA ALA A 52 12.32 22.47 -0.95
C ALA A 52 11.33 23.56 -1.41
N LYS A 53 11.78 24.56 -2.19
CA LYS A 53 10.88 25.59 -2.73
C LYS A 53 9.96 24.96 -3.76
N GLY A 54 8.71 24.74 -3.39
CA GLY A 54 7.71 24.03 -4.18
C GLY A 54 7.47 22.57 -3.79
N MET A 55 8.36 21.93 -3.04
CA MET A 55 8.10 20.62 -2.44
C MET A 55 7.38 20.80 -1.10
N GLY A 56 6.15 20.38 -1.02
CA GLY A 56 5.41 20.23 0.25
C GLY A 56 4.64 21.43 0.74
N LYS A 57 4.77 22.62 0.15
CA LYS A 57 4.07 23.80 0.66
C LYS A 57 2.64 24.01 0.17
N ASN A 58 2.22 23.46 -0.95
CA ASN A 58 0.91 23.78 -1.53
C ASN A 58 0.34 22.64 -2.38
N LEU A 59 0.41 21.40 -1.91
CA LEU A 59 -0.55 20.45 -2.45
C LEU A 59 -1.93 20.93 -1.98
N PRO A 60 -2.87 21.24 -2.90
CA PRO A 60 -4.21 21.63 -2.51
C PRO A 60 -4.75 20.54 -1.58
N ALA A 61 -5.28 20.93 -0.44
CA ALA A 61 -5.90 20.02 0.50
C ALA A 61 -7.34 20.48 0.70
N ALA A 62 -8.26 19.65 0.23
CA ALA A 62 -9.67 19.79 0.62
C ALA A 62 -9.86 19.36 2.07
N MET A 63 -9.07 18.36 2.54
CA MET A 63 -9.04 17.93 3.95
C MET A 63 -7.61 17.57 4.36
N ASP A 64 -7.18 18.06 5.50
CA ASP A 64 -5.97 17.62 6.18
C ASP A 64 -6.20 16.33 7.00
N ILE A 65 -5.15 15.81 7.62
CA ILE A 65 -5.22 14.55 8.39
C ILE A 65 -6.17 14.68 9.61
N GLY A 66 -6.25 15.83 10.25
CA GLY A 66 -7.16 16.07 11.37
C GLY A 66 -8.61 15.91 10.92
N GLN A 67 -8.98 16.56 9.83
CA GLN A 67 -10.31 16.50 9.24
C GLN A 67 -10.65 15.08 8.72
N VAL A 68 -9.66 14.37 8.15
CA VAL A 68 -9.82 12.95 7.77
C VAL A 68 -10.11 12.08 8.99
N MET A 69 -9.38 12.28 10.09
CA MET A 69 -9.58 11.56 11.35
C MET A 69 -10.90 11.90 12.06
N ASP A 70 -11.44 13.08 11.84
CA ASP A 70 -12.75 13.46 12.36
C ASP A 70 -13.90 12.69 11.69
N LEU A 71 -13.70 12.28 10.44
CA LEU A 71 -14.71 11.56 9.66
C LEU A 71 -14.51 10.04 9.70
N LEU A 72 -13.25 9.57 9.55
CA LEU A 72 -12.94 8.14 9.53
C LEU A 72 -12.69 7.61 10.95
N PRO A 73 -13.26 6.44 11.31
CA PRO A 73 -12.98 5.80 12.60
C PRO A 73 -11.59 5.16 12.66
N HIS A 74 -10.96 4.94 11.51
CA HIS A 74 -9.66 4.29 11.40
C HIS A 74 -8.56 5.06 12.12
N ARG A 75 -7.61 4.34 12.73
CA ARG A 75 -6.41 4.87 13.39
C ARG A 75 -5.21 4.01 13.03
N TYR A 76 -4.01 4.44 13.44
CA TYR A 76 -2.80 3.64 13.28
C TYR A 76 -3.02 2.22 13.81
N PRO A 77 -2.58 1.17 13.09
CA PRO A 77 -1.83 1.23 11.83
C PRO A 77 -2.70 1.18 10.56
N PHE A 78 -4.02 1.32 10.67
CA PHE A 78 -4.98 1.03 9.60
C PHE A 78 -5.61 2.28 8.98
N LEU A 79 -5.19 3.48 9.35
CA LEU A 79 -5.54 4.71 8.66
C LEU A 79 -4.61 4.89 7.45
N LEU A 80 -5.15 4.76 6.24
CA LEU A 80 -4.40 4.71 4.99
C LEU A 80 -4.65 5.93 4.08
N VAL A 81 -5.18 7.02 4.63
CA VAL A 81 -5.42 8.29 3.93
C VAL A 81 -4.76 9.40 4.71
N ASP A 82 -3.72 10.02 4.13
CA ASP A 82 -2.98 11.10 4.76
C ASP A 82 -3.60 12.47 4.47
N ARG A 83 -4.29 12.60 3.31
CA ARG A 83 -4.89 13.85 2.84
C ARG A 83 -5.95 13.58 1.79
N VAL A 84 -6.94 14.45 1.70
CA VAL A 84 -7.85 14.56 0.57
C VAL A 84 -7.49 15.79 -0.24
N VAL A 85 -7.18 15.61 -1.52
CA VAL A 85 -6.78 16.66 -2.44
C VAL A 85 -8.00 17.38 -3.00
N GLU A 86 -9.03 16.60 -3.33
CA GLU A 86 -10.26 17.09 -3.93
C GLU A 86 -11.44 16.21 -3.50
N ILE A 87 -12.58 16.79 -3.24
CA ILE A 87 -13.81 16.05 -2.87
C ILE A 87 -15.04 16.79 -3.33
N GLU A 88 -15.96 16.04 -3.88
CA GLU A 88 -17.35 16.42 -4.07
C GLU A 88 -18.23 15.36 -3.38
N VAL A 89 -18.73 15.70 -2.21
CA VAL A 89 -19.53 14.79 -1.37
C VAL A 89 -20.69 14.21 -2.18
N GLY A 90 -20.88 12.90 -2.10
CA GLY A 90 -21.90 12.18 -2.87
C GLY A 90 -21.55 11.94 -4.33
N LYS A 91 -20.35 12.33 -4.80
CA LYS A 91 -19.90 12.06 -6.17
C LYS A 91 -18.54 11.39 -6.24
N TYR A 92 -17.48 12.05 -5.76
CA TYR A 92 -16.12 11.50 -5.81
C TYR A 92 -15.18 12.15 -4.80
N ALA A 93 -14.05 11.50 -4.58
CA ALA A 93 -12.91 12.09 -3.88
C ALA A 93 -11.58 11.64 -4.48
N ILE A 94 -10.57 12.49 -4.31
CA ILE A 94 -9.17 12.18 -4.61
C ILE A 94 -8.40 12.28 -3.31
N GLY A 95 -8.03 11.11 -2.76
CA GLY A 95 -7.19 10.99 -1.58
C GLY A 95 -5.76 10.66 -1.93
N MET A 96 -4.85 10.82 -0.97
CA MET A 96 -3.46 10.40 -1.11
C MET A 96 -2.94 9.74 0.14
N LYS A 97 -2.02 8.77 -0.05
CA LYS A 97 -1.19 8.16 0.97
C LYS A 97 0.28 8.28 0.59
N ASN A 98 1.10 8.77 1.50
CA ASN A 98 2.54 8.69 1.38
C ASN A 98 2.99 7.30 1.84
N VAL A 99 3.58 6.54 0.94
CA VAL A 99 4.08 5.19 1.23
C VAL A 99 5.50 5.31 1.75
N THR A 100 5.72 4.99 3.02
CA THR A 100 7.04 5.13 3.65
C THR A 100 7.56 3.80 4.14
N ILE A 101 8.90 3.65 4.24
CA ILE A 101 9.51 2.44 4.81
C ILE A 101 9.10 2.19 6.26
N ASN A 102 8.56 3.21 6.94
CA ASN A 102 8.06 3.12 8.31
C ASN A 102 6.63 2.54 8.41
N ASP A 103 5.97 2.28 7.28
CA ASP A 103 4.70 1.56 7.28
C ASP A 103 4.91 0.14 7.84
N ASN A 104 4.05 -0.27 8.77
CA ASN A 104 4.20 -1.48 9.58
C ASN A 104 4.09 -2.80 8.80
N PHE A 105 3.65 -2.77 7.56
CA PHE A 105 3.51 -3.96 6.71
C PHE A 105 4.80 -4.34 5.97
N PHE A 106 5.76 -3.44 5.78
CA PHE A 106 6.99 -3.72 5.03
C PHE A 106 7.92 -4.75 5.66
N PRO A 107 8.07 -4.84 7.00
CA PRO A 107 8.85 -5.92 7.61
C PRO A 107 8.39 -7.32 7.20
N GLY A 108 7.11 -7.49 6.88
CA GLY A 108 6.53 -8.77 6.46
C GLY A 108 6.29 -8.89 4.95
N HIS A 109 6.24 -7.77 4.20
CA HIS A 109 5.80 -7.80 2.80
C HIS A 109 6.67 -6.96 1.83
N PHE A 110 7.93 -7.25 1.58
CA PHE A 110 8.75 -8.38 2.07
C PHE A 110 10.10 -7.83 2.56
N PRO A 111 10.82 -8.49 3.48
CA PRO A 111 12.04 -7.94 4.09
C PRO A 111 13.11 -7.51 3.11
N GLN A 112 13.36 -8.26 2.03
CA GLN A 112 14.36 -7.92 1.02
C GLN A 112 13.80 -7.14 -0.16
N ARG A 113 12.48 -7.08 -0.31
CA ARG A 113 11.82 -6.38 -1.41
C ARG A 113 10.51 -5.76 -0.91
N PRO A 114 10.58 -4.59 -0.27
CA PRO A 114 9.39 -3.96 0.28
C PRO A 114 8.42 -3.54 -0.82
N ILE A 115 7.21 -4.09 -0.78
CA ILE A 115 6.10 -3.78 -1.69
C ILE A 115 4.86 -3.58 -0.83
N MET A 116 4.09 -2.53 -1.08
CA MET A 116 2.81 -2.32 -0.40
C MET A 116 1.84 -3.46 -0.74
N PRO A 117 1.24 -4.13 0.27
CA PRO A 117 0.24 -5.15 0.01
C PRO A 117 -0.90 -4.61 -0.85
N GLY A 118 -1.22 -5.32 -1.95
CA GLY A 118 -2.27 -4.90 -2.88
C GLY A 118 -3.63 -4.74 -2.20
N VAL A 119 -3.93 -5.61 -1.24
CA VAL A 119 -5.17 -5.54 -0.45
C VAL A 119 -5.28 -4.25 0.36
N LEU A 120 -4.16 -3.66 0.78
CA LEU A 120 -4.15 -2.36 1.48
C LEU A 120 -4.34 -1.18 0.53
N MET A 121 -4.01 -1.31 -0.76
CA MET A 121 -4.41 -0.31 -1.76
C MET A 121 -5.93 -0.30 -1.94
N VAL A 122 -6.56 -1.47 -1.95
CA VAL A 122 -8.03 -1.61 -2.04
C VAL A 122 -8.70 -1.03 -0.79
N GLU A 123 -8.16 -1.32 0.39
CA GLU A 123 -8.62 -0.74 1.66
C GLU A 123 -8.49 0.79 1.67
N ALA A 124 -7.34 1.32 1.24
CA ALA A 124 -7.13 2.77 1.17
C ALA A 124 -8.16 3.46 0.25
N MET A 125 -8.47 2.84 -0.92
CA MET A 125 -9.56 3.33 -1.78
C MET A 125 -10.93 3.27 -1.08
N ALA A 126 -11.20 2.25 -0.28
CA ALA A 126 -12.45 2.16 0.47
C ALA A 126 -12.59 3.25 1.51
N GLN A 127 -11.49 3.58 2.21
CA GLN A 127 -11.48 4.71 3.15
C GLN A 127 -11.76 6.03 2.46
N VAL A 128 -11.14 6.29 1.30
CA VAL A 128 -11.48 7.46 0.47
C VAL A 128 -12.95 7.41 0.03
N GLY A 129 -13.47 6.23 -0.31
CA GLY A 129 -14.88 6.04 -0.63
C GLY A 129 -15.81 6.35 0.54
N GLY A 130 -15.41 6.02 1.75
CA GLY A 130 -16.12 6.41 2.97
C GLY A 130 -16.27 7.93 3.09
N LEU A 131 -15.20 8.67 2.81
CA LEU A 131 -15.23 10.14 2.84
C LEU A 131 -16.20 10.73 1.79
N VAL A 132 -16.39 10.07 0.64
CA VAL A 132 -17.38 10.50 -0.37
C VAL A 132 -18.81 10.46 0.16
N MET A 133 -19.09 9.57 1.12
CA MET A 133 -20.44 9.36 1.67
C MET A 133 -20.72 10.18 2.93
N LEU A 134 -19.69 10.74 3.56
CA LEU A 134 -19.79 11.44 4.84
C LEU A 134 -19.80 12.96 4.62
N GLU A 135 -20.80 13.64 5.14
CA GLU A 135 -20.83 15.10 5.16
C GLU A 135 -20.01 15.65 6.35
N PRO A 136 -19.18 16.70 6.14
CA PRO A 136 -18.52 17.37 7.25
C PRO A 136 -19.53 17.84 8.27
N GLY A 137 -19.38 17.40 9.53
CA GLY A 137 -20.28 17.75 10.63
C GLY A 137 -21.43 16.78 10.89
N GLU A 138 -21.67 15.80 10.02
CA GLU A 138 -22.58 14.69 10.33
C GLU A 138 -21.92 13.75 11.36
N LYS A 139 -22.16 14.04 12.63
CA LYS A 139 -21.93 13.03 13.68
C LYS A 139 -23.09 12.04 13.65
N GLY A 140 -22.77 10.75 13.70
CA GLY A 140 -23.75 9.71 13.86
C GLY A 140 -24.63 9.94 15.11
N SER A 141 -25.78 9.30 15.16
CA SER A 141 -26.70 9.33 16.29
C SER A 141 -25.94 8.98 17.59
N GLY A 142 -25.80 9.93 18.50
CA GLY A 142 -25.03 9.74 19.74
C GLY A 142 -23.60 10.31 19.72
N GLY A 143 -23.16 11.05 18.69
CA GLY A 143 -21.83 11.65 18.60
C GLY A 143 -20.72 10.68 18.18
N THR A 144 -21.06 9.45 17.80
CA THR A 144 -20.15 8.46 17.21
C THR A 144 -19.98 8.71 15.71
N GLN A 145 -18.78 8.42 15.19
CA GLN A 145 -18.53 8.46 13.76
C GLN A 145 -19.42 7.43 13.05
N LYS A 146 -19.97 7.79 11.88
CA LYS A 146 -20.67 6.80 11.04
C LYS A 146 -19.67 5.75 10.59
N GLU A 147 -19.96 4.50 10.90
CA GLU A 147 -19.17 3.38 10.45
C GLU A 147 -19.66 2.91 9.08
N PHE A 148 -18.72 2.44 8.28
CA PHE A 148 -19.04 1.75 7.03
C PHE A 148 -18.15 0.52 6.92
N PHE A 149 -18.70 -0.50 6.29
CA PHE A 149 -18.09 -1.80 6.18
C PHE A 149 -17.95 -2.20 4.73
N PHE A 150 -16.92 -2.97 4.42
CA PHE A 150 -16.86 -3.64 3.15
C PHE A 150 -17.98 -4.65 3.02
N ALA A 151 -18.82 -4.50 1.98
CA ALA A 151 -19.85 -5.47 1.61
C ALA A 151 -19.44 -6.32 0.40
N GLY A 152 -18.50 -5.82 -0.42
CA GLY A 152 -17.98 -6.57 -1.55
C GLY A 152 -16.88 -5.84 -2.30
N ILE A 153 -16.08 -6.60 -3.02
CA ILE A 153 -15.00 -6.10 -3.88
C ILE A 153 -15.05 -6.90 -5.17
N ASP A 154 -15.11 -6.21 -6.31
CA ASP A 154 -15.16 -6.83 -7.63
C ASP A 154 -14.09 -6.23 -8.54
N GLY A 155 -13.73 -6.94 -9.61
CA GLY A 155 -12.91 -6.43 -10.71
C GLY A 155 -11.53 -5.92 -10.32
N VAL A 156 -10.94 -6.42 -9.21
CA VAL A 156 -9.63 -5.97 -8.74
C VAL A 156 -8.54 -6.35 -9.73
N LYS A 157 -7.72 -5.37 -10.09
CA LYS A 157 -6.53 -5.57 -10.91
C LYS A 157 -5.36 -4.78 -10.35
N PHE A 158 -4.29 -5.48 -10.02
CA PHE A 158 -3.00 -4.90 -9.66
C PHE A 158 -2.12 -4.82 -10.90
N ARG A 159 -1.67 -3.61 -11.25
CA ARG A 159 -0.95 -3.37 -12.51
C ARG A 159 0.50 -3.00 -12.30
N ARG A 160 0.81 -2.41 -11.14
CA ARG A 160 2.13 -1.92 -10.79
C ARG A 160 2.37 -2.14 -9.29
N PRO A 161 3.58 -2.62 -8.87
CA PRO A 161 3.96 -2.61 -7.47
C PRO A 161 4.11 -1.17 -6.96
N VAL A 162 3.67 -0.94 -5.73
CA VAL A 162 3.86 0.32 -5.00
C VAL A 162 4.92 0.08 -3.93
N VAL A 163 5.91 0.95 -3.87
CA VAL A 163 7.11 0.77 -3.03
C VAL A 163 7.33 1.98 -2.10
N PRO A 164 8.15 1.85 -1.04
CA PRO A 164 8.50 2.98 -0.20
C PRO A 164 9.09 4.14 -1.01
N GLY A 165 8.60 5.34 -0.76
CA GLY A 165 8.93 6.57 -1.49
C GLY A 165 7.89 6.97 -2.53
N ASP A 166 6.96 6.07 -2.88
CA ASP A 166 5.84 6.42 -3.76
C ASP A 166 4.79 7.25 -3.00
N THR A 167 4.09 8.10 -3.75
CA THR A 167 2.83 8.72 -3.31
C THR A 167 1.68 8.05 -4.05
N LEU A 168 0.84 7.34 -3.31
CA LEU A 168 -0.34 6.69 -3.85
C LEU A 168 -1.49 7.68 -3.92
N VAL A 169 -1.92 8.04 -5.13
CA VAL A 169 -3.08 8.91 -5.37
C VAL A 169 -4.28 8.04 -5.70
N MET A 170 -5.37 8.21 -4.98
CA MET A 170 -6.56 7.38 -5.05
C MET A 170 -7.76 8.19 -5.50
N LYS A 171 -8.29 7.90 -6.68
CA LYS A 171 -9.54 8.48 -7.19
C LYS A 171 -10.67 7.49 -6.99
N VAL A 172 -11.68 7.88 -6.23
CA VAL A 172 -12.87 7.06 -5.97
C VAL A 172 -14.12 7.80 -6.39
N VAL A 173 -14.92 7.17 -7.23
CA VAL A 173 -16.15 7.74 -7.79
C VAL A 173 -17.36 6.93 -7.35
N LEU A 174 -18.34 7.56 -6.75
CA LEU A 174 -19.60 6.94 -6.40
C LEU A 174 -20.42 6.68 -7.67
N THR A 175 -20.69 5.42 -7.96
CA THR A 175 -21.45 5.01 -9.15
C THR A 175 -22.93 4.79 -8.84
N LYS A 176 -23.26 4.29 -7.64
CA LYS A 176 -24.62 4.05 -7.21
C LYS A 176 -24.76 4.12 -5.70
N LEU A 177 -25.77 4.81 -5.22
CA LEU A 177 -26.12 4.85 -3.79
C LEU A 177 -27.55 4.36 -3.61
N ASN A 178 -27.71 3.30 -2.84
CA ASN A 178 -29.02 2.84 -2.37
C ASN A 178 -29.23 3.34 -0.95
N LYS A 179 -29.88 4.50 -0.82
CA LYS A 179 -30.12 5.14 0.49
C LYS A 179 -30.98 4.29 1.43
N ARG A 180 -31.88 3.45 0.89
CA ARG A 180 -32.79 2.60 1.71
C ARG A 180 -32.01 1.52 2.47
N PHE A 181 -30.96 0.95 1.86
CA PHE A 181 -30.15 -0.12 2.45
C PHE A 181 -28.78 0.36 2.89
N GLY A 182 -28.47 1.65 2.75
CA GLY A 182 -27.14 2.19 3.08
C GLY A 182 -26.01 1.61 2.22
N ILE A 183 -26.30 1.08 1.01
CA ILE A 183 -25.30 0.43 0.16
C ILE A 183 -24.82 1.39 -0.92
N ALA A 184 -23.51 1.60 -0.98
CA ALA A 184 -22.86 2.39 -2.01
C ALA A 184 -21.96 1.51 -2.89
N LYS A 185 -22.07 1.67 -4.21
CA LYS A 185 -21.15 1.10 -5.18
C LYS A 185 -20.24 2.19 -5.73
N MET A 186 -18.94 1.91 -5.81
CA MET A 186 -17.92 2.86 -6.19
C MET A 186 -16.90 2.25 -7.13
N LYS A 187 -16.32 3.05 -7.99
CA LYS A 187 -15.16 2.69 -8.79
C LYS A 187 -13.93 3.38 -8.24
N GLY A 188 -12.92 2.59 -7.83
CA GLY A 188 -11.66 3.06 -7.30
C GLY A 188 -10.51 2.84 -8.28
N GLN A 189 -9.59 3.79 -8.33
CA GLN A 189 -8.36 3.73 -9.11
C GLN A 189 -7.22 4.35 -8.30
N CYS A 190 -6.08 3.64 -8.22
CA CYS A 190 -4.85 4.13 -7.59
C CYS A 190 -3.79 4.42 -8.65
N PHE A 191 -3.10 5.53 -8.48
CA PHE A 191 -2.02 5.96 -9.37
C PHE A 191 -0.75 6.25 -8.56
N VAL A 192 0.41 6.05 -9.20
CA VAL A 192 1.70 6.57 -8.77
C VAL A 192 2.29 7.35 -9.93
N GLY A 193 2.44 8.67 -9.77
CA GLY A 193 2.62 9.55 -10.92
C GLY A 193 1.45 9.38 -11.89
N ASP A 194 1.77 9.14 -13.16
CA ASP A 194 0.77 8.94 -14.23
C ASP A 194 0.39 7.46 -14.46
N GLU A 195 1.01 6.53 -13.72
CA GLU A 195 0.80 5.08 -13.90
C GLU A 195 -0.32 4.54 -13.01
N LEU A 196 -1.28 3.84 -13.61
CA LEU A 196 -2.32 3.12 -12.90
C LEU A 196 -1.72 1.93 -12.14
N ALA A 197 -1.75 1.98 -10.80
CA ALA A 197 -1.22 0.93 -9.94
C ALA A 197 -2.26 -0.15 -9.58
N CYS A 198 -3.50 0.28 -9.31
CA CYS A 198 -4.59 -0.64 -8.94
C CYS A 198 -5.93 -0.05 -9.38
N GLU A 199 -6.88 -0.92 -9.70
CA GLU A 199 -8.29 -0.57 -9.89
C GLU A 199 -9.19 -1.61 -9.24
N ALA A 200 -10.36 -1.18 -8.76
CA ALA A 200 -11.37 -2.07 -8.17
C ALA A 200 -12.77 -1.44 -8.23
N GLU A 201 -13.79 -2.28 -8.18
CA GLU A 201 -15.16 -1.90 -7.87
C GLU A 201 -15.43 -2.25 -6.40
N LEU A 202 -15.86 -1.25 -5.63
CA LEU A 202 -16.04 -1.35 -4.18
C LEU A 202 -17.54 -1.28 -3.88
N THR A 203 -17.99 -2.14 -2.97
CA THR A 203 -19.34 -2.05 -2.38
C THR A 203 -19.17 -1.81 -0.89
N LEU A 204 -19.64 -0.66 -0.42
CA LEU A 204 -19.61 -0.28 1.00
C LEU A 204 -21.04 -0.27 1.55
N ALA A 205 -21.20 -0.68 2.79
CA ALA A 205 -22.44 -0.61 3.54
C ALA A 205 -22.29 0.35 4.72
N LEU A 206 -23.18 1.31 4.87
CA LEU A 206 -23.25 2.17 6.06
C LEU A 206 -23.75 1.32 7.23
N GLY A 207 -23.04 1.40 8.36
CA GLY A 207 -23.52 0.85 9.62
C GLY A 207 -24.83 1.53 10.05
N ALA A 208 -25.68 0.75 10.70
CA ALA A 208 -26.97 1.22 11.21
C ALA A 208 -26.79 2.10 12.45
#